data_383982d6ec229ae7fc1f5ce03d759dd9
#
_entry.id   383982d6ec229ae7fc1f5ce03d759dd9
#
_cell.length_a   1.000
_cell.length_b   1.000
_cell.length_c   1.000
_cell.angle_alpha   90.00
_cell.angle_beta   90.00
_cell.angle_gamma   90.00
#
_symmetry.space_group_name_H-M   'P 1'
#
loop_
_entity.id
_entity.type
_entity.pdbx_description
1 polymer ?
#
loop_
_entity_poly.entity_id
_entity_poly.type
_entity_poly.pdbx_seq_one_letter_code
_entity_poly.pdbx_strand_id
1 'polypeptide(L)'
;EEHRLRYRYIDLRRPEMLARIRLRSQVTRELRRFLDDNGFLDIETPMLTRATPEGARDYLVPSRTHPGAFFALPQSPQLFKQLLMISGVDRYYQIVRCFRDEDLRADRQPEFTQLDIETSFMDEDAIMTLMEAMIRSAFDKVLGVRLDDPFPRMSYQEAMRRFGSDRPDLRVPLELVDVGDLMQGVEFKVFAGPALDPAGRVAALRLPGGGELSRKEIDDYTSFVAIYGARGLAYIKVNALSRGRDGLQSPILKFLPDDVIAAIMQRTGAQDGDLVFFGADKARVVNEALGALRVRLGEDRGLLEGQWKPLWVVDFPMFEWDE
;
A
#
# COMPACT_ATOMS: atom_id res chain seq x y z
N GLU A 1 26.84 -17.91 -1.12
CA GLU A 1 26.55 -16.48 -1.17
C GLU A 1 27.82 -15.62 -1.11
N GLU A 2 28.73 -15.88 -0.19
CA GLU A 2 30.00 -15.14 -0.04
C GLU A 2 30.79 -15.00 -1.34
N HIS A 3 30.97 -16.10 -2.09
CA HIS A 3 31.66 -16.07 -3.38
C HIS A 3 30.96 -15.18 -4.42
N ARG A 4 29.63 -15.13 -4.41
CA ARG A 4 28.84 -14.26 -5.30
C ARG A 4 29.03 -12.79 -4.99
N LEU A 5 29.14 -12.44 -3.71
CA LEU A 5 29.40 -11.06 -3.27
C LEU A 5 30.85 -10.65 -3.53
N ARG A 6 31.81 -11.53 -3.26
CA ARG A 6 33.24 -11.29 -3.47
C ARG A 6 33.63 -11.16 -4.94
N TYR A 7 33.03 -11.99 -5.80
CA TYR A 7 33.31 -12.02 -7.23
C TYR A 7 32.07 -11.60 -8.02
N ARG A 8 31.60 -10.39 -7.78
CA ARG A 8 30.33 -9.88 -8.33
C ARG A 8 30.25 -9.95 -9.85
N TYR A 9 31.39 -9.78 -10.56
CA TYR A 9 31.46 -9.88 -12.01
C TYR A 9 31.15 -11.30 -12.54
N ILE A 10 31.39 -12.34 -11.75
CA ILE A 10 30.98 -13.72 -12.12
C ILE A 10 29.48 -13.90 -11.87
N ASP A 11 28.97 -13.42 -10.72
CA ASP A 11 27.55 -13.49 -10.41
C ASP A 11 26.70 -12.75 -11.45
N LEU A 12 27.16 -11.62 -11.96
CA LEU A 12 26.48 -10.84 -13.00
C LEU A 12 26.38 -11.56 -14.36
N ARG A 13 27.17 -12.62 -14.59
CA ARG A 13 27.07 -13.45 -15.80
C ARG A 13 25.91 -14.46 -15.74
N ARG A 14 25.33 -14.66 -14.56
CA ARG A 14 24.19 -15.54 -14.43
C ARG A 14 22.98 -15.00 -15.21
N PRO A 15 22.22 -15.86 -15.90
CA PRO A 15 21.08 -15.42 -16.72
C PRO A 15 20.08 -14.56 -15.96
N GLU A 16 19.76 -14.92 -14.71
CA GLU A 16 18.80 -14.18 -13.88
C GLU A 16 19.30 -12.77 -13.54
N MET A 17 20.59 -12.63 -13.20
CA MET A 17 21.19 -11.35 -12.89
C MET A 17 21.30 -10.47 -14.13
N LEU A 18 21.70 -11.04 -15.26
CA LEU A 18 21.76 -10.34 -16.53
C LEU A 18 20.35 -9.89 -16.99
N ALA A 19 19.33 -10.73 -16.81
CA ALA A 19 17.95 -10.40 -17.13
C ALA A 19 17.45 -9.18 -16.33
N ARG A 20 17.78 -9.09 -15.03
CA ARG A 20 17.44 -7.92 -14.18
C ARG A 20 18.11 -6.64 -14.67
N ILE A 21 19.39 -6.71 -15.06
CA ILE A 21 20.11 -5.54 -15.61
C ILE A 21 19.49 -5.10 -16.92
N ARG A 22 19.17 -6.04 -17.82
CA ARG A 22 18.51 -5.76 -19.09
C ARG A 22 17.12 -5.13 -18.87
N LEU A 23 16.32 -5.69 -17.96
CA LEU A 23 15.01 -5.15 -17.61
C LEU A 23 15.11 -3.70 -17.12
N ARG A 24 16.03 -3.42 -16.19
CA ARG A 24 16.28 -2.06 -15.70
C ARG A 24 16.64 -1.10 -16.84
N SER A 25 17.52 -1.53 -17.75
CA SER A 25 17.92 -0.72 -18.91
C SER A 25 16.74 -0.46 -19.86
N GLN A 26 15.89 -1.46 -20.08
CA GLN A 26 14.72 -1.32 -20.94
C GLN A 26 13.68 -0.35 -20.33
N VAL A 27 13.40 -0.49 -19.02
CA VAL A 27 12.48 0.40 -18.30
C VAL A 27 13.00 1.85 -18.40
N THR A 28 14.27 2.09 -18.06
CA THR A 28 14.87 3.43 -18.13
C THR A 28 14.76 4.06 -19.53
N ARG A 29 15.03 3.27 -20.57
CA ARG A 29 14.94 3.73 -21.96
C ARG A 29 13.50 4.07 -22.36
N GLU A 30 12.54 3.24 -21.96
CA GLU A 30 11.13 3.46 -22.29
C GLU A 30 10.56 4.70 -21.58
N LEU A 31 10.90 4.91 -20.32
CA LEU A 31 10.50 6.10 -19.58
C LEU A 31 11.06 7.38 -20.23
N ARG A 32 12.35 7.39 -20.61
CA ARG A 32 12.93 8.52 -21.35
C ARG A 32 12.21 8.78 -22.65
N ARG A 33 12.07 7.75 -23.49
CA ARG A 33 11.38 7.88 -24.77
C ARG A 33 9.98 8.46 -24.60
N PHE A 34 9.20 7.94 -23.64
CA PHE A 34 7.85 8.42 -23.39
C PHE A 34 7.84 9.90 -23.00
N LEU A 35 8.72 10.31 -22.10
CA LEU A 35 8.77 11.69 -21.62
C LEU A 35 9.27 12.65 -22.69
N ASP A 36 10.30 12.27 -23.46
CA ASP A 36 10.79 13.04 -24.61
C ASP A 36 9.67 13.25 -25.65
N ASP A 37 8.94 12.18 -25.99
CA ASP A 37 7.80 12.23 -26.94
C ASP A 37 6.65 13.13 -26.44
N ASN A 38 6.57 13.37 -25.12
CA ASN A 38 5.60 14.26 -24.48
C ASN A 38 6.15 15.64 -24.13
N GLY A 39 7.30 16.01 -24.68
CA GLY A 39 7.87 17.35 -24.58
C GLY A 39 8.53 17.69 -23.24
N PHE A 40 8.92 16.68 -22.48
CA PHE A 40 9.74 16.88 -21.28
C PHE A 40 11.21 17.03 -21.64
N LEU A 41 11.92 17.82 -20.85
CA LEU A 41 13.36 18.02 -20.96
C LEU A 41 14.09 17.21 -19.89
N ASP A 42 15.05 16.36 -20.30
CA ASP A 42 15.98 15.66 -19.39
C ASP A 42 17.08 16.63 -18.98
N ILE A 43 17.05 17.11 -17.73
CA ILE A 43 17.99 18.12 -17.25
C ILE A 43 18.74 17.59 -16.03
N GLU A 44 20.06 17.45 -16.15
CA GLU A 44 20.92 17.08 -15.04
C GLU A 44 21.06 18.22 -14.02
N THR A 45 21.01 17.85 -12.75
CA THR A 45 21.19 18.76 -11.61
C THR A 45 22.45 18.39 -10.81
N PRO A 46 23.10 19.33 -10.10
CA PRO A 46 24.29 19.06 -9.31
C PRO A 46 24.09 17.99 -8.22
N MET A 47 25.08 17.11 -8.07
CA MET A 47 25.13 16.09 -7.02
C MET A 47 25.85 16.58 -5.76
N LEU A 48 26.82 17.49 -5.88
CA LEU A 48 27.46 18.14 -4.75
C LEU A 48 26.71 19.43 -4.44
N THR A 49 25.85 19.38 -3.45
CA THR A 49 24.94 20.48 -3.14
C THR A 49 25.12 20.96 -1.72
N ARG A 50 24.33 21.93 -1.34
CA ARG A 50 24.14 22.34 0.05
C ARG A 50 23.11 21.45 0.70
N ALA A 51 23.23 21.21 2.02
CA ALA A 51 22.22 20.51 2.80
C ALA A 51 20.86 21.17 2.67
N THR A 52 19.79 20.37 2.47
CA THR A 52 18.42 20.83 2.33
C THR A 52 17.52 20.11 3.35
N PRO A 53 16.52 20.78 3.93
CA PRO A 53 15.63 20.17 4.92
C PRO A 53 14.53 19.35 4.22
N GLU A 54 14.87 18.13 3.75
CA GLU A 54 13.93 17.26 3.03
C GLU A 54 13.44 16.05 3.84
N GLY A 55 13.61 16.05 5.16
CA GLY A 55 13.05 15.04 6.05
C GLY A 55 14.00 13.88 6.41
N ALA A 56 14.88 13.42 5.53
CA ALA A 56 15.94 12.46 5.85
C ALA A 56 17.22 13.18 6.31
N ARG A 57 18.18 12.41 6.83
CA ARG A 57 19.53 12.92 7.06
C ARG A 57 20.34 12.90 5.76
N ASP A 58 21.19 13.93 5.57
CA ASP A 58 22.05 14.04 4.41
C ASP A 58 23.36 13.25 4.60
N TYR A 59 23.83 12.62 3.53
CA TYR A 59 25.23 12.18 3.46
C TYR A 59 26.14 13.37 3.17
N LEU A 60 27.14 13.58 4.00
CA LEU A 60 28.07 14.70 3.90
C LEU A 60 29.37 14.29 3.22
N VAL A 61 29.84 15.13 2.29
CA VAL A 61 31.14 14.98 1.60
C VAL A 61 32.06 16.11 2.04
N PRO A 62 33.18 15.86 2.74
CA PRO A 62 34.09 16.93 3.18
C PRO A 62 34.75 17.63 2.00
N SER A 63 34.82 18.96 2.06
CA SER A 63 35.53 19.75 1.07
C SER A 63 37.00 19.79 1.33
N ARG A 64 37.82 19.33 0.38
CA ARG A 64 39.30 19.42 0.49
C ARG A 64 39.80 20.86 0.36
N THR A 65 39.11 21.68 -0.44
CA THR A 65 39.50 23.07 -0.73
C THR A 65 39.01 24.08 0.32
N HIS A 66 38.04 23.71 1.13
CA HIS A 66 37.48 24.54 2.20
C HIS A 66 37.45 23.75 3.51
N PRO A 67 38.52 23.77 4.31
CA PRO A 67 38.60 23.02 5.58
C PRO A 67 37.43 23.37 6.50
N GLY A 68 36.76 22.35 7.04
CA GLY A 68 35.59 22.51 7.91
C GLY A 68 34.25 22.71 7.16
N ALA A 69 34.27 22.79 5.84
CA ALA A 69 33.04 22.82 5.01
C ALA A 69 32.72 21.46 4.40
N PHE A 70 31.44 21.22 4.15
CA PHE A 70 30.93 19.98 3.58
C PHE A 70 29.94 20.26 2.46
N PHE A 71 29.94 19.40 1.45
CA PHE A 71 28.81 19.25 0.53
C PHE A 71 27.86 18.21 1.12
N ALA A 72 26.60 18.30 0.73
CA ALA A 72 25.60 17.27 0.94
C ALA A 72 25.28 16.56 -0.37
N LEU A 73 25.04 15.23 -0.32
CA LEU A 73 24.49 14.50 -1.44
C LEU A 73 22.96 14.68 -1.45
N PRO A 74 22.32 14.91 -2.61
CA PRO A 74 20.90 15.28 -2.67
C PRO A 74 20.00 14.11 -2.29
N GLN A 75 18.98 14.40 -1.49
CA GLN A 75 17.88 13.48 -1.21
C GLN A 75 16.89 13.41 -2.37
N SER A 76 16.76 14.51 -3.11
CA SER A 76 16.07 14.70 -4.38
C SER A 76 16.57 15.98 -5.05
N PRO A 77 16.31 16.24 -6.34
CA PRO A 77 16.63 17.49 -7.00
C PRO A 77 15.62 18.63 -6.73
N GLN A 78 14.94 18.61 -5.58
CA GLN A 78 13.76 19.45 -5.28
C GLN A 78 13.98 20.94 -5.53
N LEU A 79 15.04 21.53 -5.01
CA LEU A 79 15.31 22.96 -5.18
C LEU A 79 15.62 23.31 -6.63
N PHE A 80 16.36 22.46 -7.33
CA PHE A 80 16.76 22.71 -8.73
C PHE A 80 15.56 22.62 -9.66
N LYS A 81 14.69 21.63 -9.52
CA LYS A 81 13.50 21.53 -10.37
C LYS A 81 12.52 22.69 -10.14
N GLN A 82 12.37 23.18 -8.91
CA GLN A 82 11.59 24.40 -8.64
C GLN A 82 12.19 25.62 -9.34
N LEU A 83 13.52 25.78 -9.32
CA LEU A 83 14.19 26.85 -10.04
C LEU A 83 14.00 26.73 -11.56
N LEU A 84 14.00 25.53 -12.10
CA LEU A 84 13.73 25.27 -13.51
C LEU A 84 12.30 25.68 -13.88
N MET A 85 11.30 25.35 -13.05
CA MET A 85 9.93 25.81 -13.28
C MET A 85 9.82 27.35 -13.28
N ILE A 86 10.46 28.02 -12.33
CA ILE A 86 10.50 29.47 -12.24
C ILE A 86 11.19 30.08 -13.48
N SER A 87 12.18 29.38 -14.04
CA SER A 87 12.91 29.85 -15.23
C SER A 87 12.19 29.62 -16.56
N GLY A 88 11.00 28.99 -16.52
CA GLY A 88 10.18 28.76 -17.72
C GLY A 88 10.37 27.37 -18.34
N VAL A 89 10.91 26.40 -17.63
CA VAL A 89 10.92 25.00 -18.03
C VAL A 89 9.62 24.35 -17.59
N ASP A 90 8.64 24.24 -18.48
CA ASP A 90 7.30 23.77 -18.11
C ASP A 90 7.18 22.26 -17.90
N ARG A 91 8.11 21.48 -18.43
CA ARG A 91 8.13 20.03 -18.33
C ARG A 91 9.57 19.55 -18.17
N TYR A 92 9.89 19.14 -16.97
CA TYR A 92 11.21 18.63 -16.58
C TYR A 92 11.11 17.19 -16.16
N TYR A 93 12.14 16.39 -16.47
CA TYR A 93 12.40 15.14 -15.79
C TYR A 93 13.90 14.88 -15.65
N GLN A 94 14.24 13.98 -14.73
CA GLN A 94 15.59 13.44 -14.60
C GLN A 94 15.52 12.02 -14.02
N ILE A 95 16.33 11.11 -14.56
CA ILE A 95 16.57 9.82 -13.91
C ILE A 95 17.81 9.98 -13.05
N VAL A 96 17.60 10.31 -11.78
CA VAL A 96 18.61 10.84 -10.87
C VAL A 96 18.94 9.89 -9.73
N ARG A 97 20.20 9.90 -9.32
CA ARG A 97 20.66 9.22 -8.10
C ARG A 97 20.33 10.09 -6.89
N CYS A 98 19.69 9.46 -5.88
CA CYS A 98 19.30 10.10 -4.63
C CYS A 98 19.89 9.35 -3.45
N PHE A 99 20.10 10.07 -2.34
CA PHE A 99 20.79 9.58 -1.14
C PHE A 99 19.98 9.96 0.11
N ARG A 100 19.72 9.01 0.98
CA ARG A 100 19.03 9.25 2.25
C ARG A 100 19.65 8.40 3.34
N ASP A 101 20.15 9.02 4.39
CA ASP A 101 20.71 8.34 5.56
C ASP A 101 19.58 8.02 6.55
N GLU A 102 18.83 6.98 6.22
CA GLU A 102 17.69 6.48 6.99
C GLU A 102 17.87 5.00 7.32
N ASP A 103 17.09 4.52 8.29
CA ASP A 103 17.04 3.11 8.63
C ASP A 103 16.55 2.28 7.44
N LEU A 104 17.29 1.21 7.16
CA LEU A 104 16.97 0.31 6.05
C LEU A 104 15.67 -0.46 6.34
N ARG A 105 14.80 -0.48 5.34
CA ARG A 105 13.61 -1.34 5.31
C ARG A 105 13.71 -2.28 4.12
N ALA A 106 12.81 -3.26 4.03
CA ALA A 106 12.86 -4.30 3.01
C ALA A 106 13.01 -3.79 1.57
N ASP A 107 12.42 -2.64 1.26
CA ASP A 107 12.37 -2.01 -0.06
C ASP A 107 13.15 -0.69 -0.17
N ARG A 108 13.85 -0.26 0.90
CA ARG A 108 14.60 1.00 0.94
C ARG A 108 16.09 0.78 0.95
N GLN A 109 16.80 1.58 0.15
CA GLN A 109 18.25 1.64 0.08
C GLN A 109 18.74 3.06 0.36
N PRO A 110 19.91 3.26 0.97
CA PRO A 110 20.45 4.59 1.24
C PRO A 110 20.83 5.35 -0.04
N GLU A 111 21.09 4.61 -1.10
CA GLU A 111 21.35 5.12 -2.45
C GLU A 111 20.39 4.45 -3.44
N PHE A 112 19.60 5.22 -4.13
CA PHE A 112 18.59 4.73 -5.06
C PHE A 112 18.41 5.66 -6.26
N THR A 113 17.69 5.21 -7.27
CA THR A 113 17.40 6.00 -8.46
C THR A 113 15.94 6.40 -8.47
N GLN A 114 15.66 7.69 -8.69
CA GLN A 114 14.31 8.20 -8.95
C GLN A 114 14.15 8.53 -10.43
N LEU A 115 12.95 8.34 -10.95
CA LEU A 115 12.43 9.13 -12.04
C LEU A 115 11.77 10.35 -11.38
N ASP A 116 12.41 11.49 -11.47
CA ASP A 116 11.92 12.75 -10.92
C ASP A 116 11.28 13.57 -12.04
N ILE A 117 10.07 14.07 -11.82
CA ILE A 117 9.27 14.80 -12.81
C ILE A 117 8.70 16.04 -12.18
N GLU A 118 8.72 17.16 -12.88
CA GLU A 118 8.07 18.40 -12.49
C GLU A 118 7.37 19.03 -13.67
N THR A 119 6.16 19.59 -13.45
CA THR A 119 5.36 20.22 -14.51
C THR A 119 4.76 21.53 -14.03
N SER A 120 4.64 22.48 -14.95
CA SER A 120 3.86 23.71 -14.78
C SER A 120 2.54 23.61 -15.53
N PHE A 121 1.52 24.35 -15.07
CA PHE A 121 0.23 24.53 -15.77
C PHE A 121 -0.55 23.24 -16.07
N MET A 122 -0.32 22.19 -15.29
CA MET A 122 -1.08 20.95 -15.35
C MET A 122 -1.88 20.77 -14.08
N ASP A 123 -3.15 20.43 -14.21
CA ASP A 123 -4.00 20.05 -13.11
C ASP A 123 -3.82 18.56 -12.74
N GLU A 124 -4.50 18.12 -11.70
CA GLU A 124 -4.42 16.75 -11.18
C GLU A 124 -4.80 15.73 -12.26
N ASP A 125 -5.90 15.97 -12.99
CA ASP A 125 -6.40 15.05 -14.01
C ASP A 125 -5.42 14.91 -15.18
N ALA A 126 -4.80 16.01 -15.61
CA ALA A 126 -3.81 16.00 -16.68
C ALA A 126 -2.55 15.24 -16.25
N ILE A 127 -2.08 15.42 -15.00
CA ILE A 127 -0.93 14.69 -14.46
C ILE A 127 -1.25 13.20 -14.34
N MET A 128 -2.39 12.83 -13.76
CA MET A 128 -2.79 11.41 -13.64
C MET A 128 -2.91 10.74 -14.99
N THR A 129 -3.53 11.39 -15.99
CA THR A 129 -3.67 10.85 -17.34
C THR A 129 -2.31 10.62 -18.00
N LEU A 130 -1.38 11.56 -17.87
CA LEU A 130 -0.03 11.44 -18.41
C LEU A 130 0.78 10.32 -17.76
N MET A 131 0.75 10.25 -16.42
CA MET A 131 1.47 9.21 -15.67
C MET A 131 0.88 7.83 -15.91
N GLU A 132 -0.42 7.71 -16.02
CA GLU A 132 -1.11 6.48 -16.37
C GLU A 132 -0.68 5.98 -17.76
N ALA A 133 -0.68 6.85 -18.77
CA ALA A 133 -0.21 6.51 -20.10
C ALA A 133 1.27 6.07 -20.09
N MET A 134 2.12 6.72 -19.31
CA MET A 134 3.53 6.34 -19.14
C MET A 134 3.69 4.94 -18.55
N ILE A 135 2.97 4.65 -17.46
CA ILE A 135 3.01 3.33 -16.79
C ILE A 135 2.51 2.25 -17.73
N ARG A 136 1.39 2.48 -18.43
CA ARG A 136 0.83 1.53 -19.39
C ARG A 136 1.80 1.26 -20.55
N SER A 137 2.44 2.31 -21.08
CA SER A 137 3.47 2.17 -22.12
C SER A 137 4.66 1.34 -21.64
N ALA A 138 5.14 1.60 -20.42
CA ALA A 138 6.26 0.85 -19.85
C ALA A 138 5.91 -0.65 -19.67
N PHE A 139 4.72 -0.97 -19.15
CA PHE A 139 4.27 -2.34 -18.99
C PHE A 139 4.10 -3.07 -20.34
N ASP A 140 3.44 -2.42 -21.30
CA ASP A 140 3.25 -3.00 -22.63
C ASP A 140 4.59 -3.24 -23.34
N LYS A 141 5.47 -2.21 -23.41
CA LYS A 141 6.72 -2.29 -24.17
C LYS A 141 7.81 -3.14 -23.52
N VAL A 142 7.86 -3.20 -22.21
CA VAL A 142 8.93 -3.90 -21.48
C VAL A 142 8.52 -5.29 -21.03
N LEU A 143 7.28 -5.48 -20.62
CA LEU A 143 6.77 -6.74 -20.07
C LEU A 143 5.78 -7.45 -21.00
N GLY A 144 5.27 -6.79 -22.04
CA GLY A 144 4.19 -7.33 -22.88
C GLY A 144 2.86 -7.43 -22.14
N VAL A 145 2.68 -6.68 -21.05
CA VAL A 145 1.48 -6.68 -20.21
C VAL A 145 0.64 -5.47 -20.55
N ARG A 146 -0.61 -5.70 -20.93
CA ARG A 146 -1.59 -4.63 -21.10
C ARG A 146 -2.35 -4.42 -19.80
N LEU A 147 -2.25 -3.22 -19.26
CA LEU A 147 -3.01 -2.77 -18.09
C LEU A 147 -4.34 -2.15 -18.54
N ASP A 148 -5.31 -2.11 -17.63
CA ASP A 148 -6.62 -1.51 -17.87
C ASP A 148 -6.53 -0.02 -18.26
N ASP A 149 -7.56 0.47 -18.94
CA ASP A 149 -7.65 1.85 -19.42
C ASP A 149 -9.09 2.37 -19.26
N PRO A 150 -9.31 3.37 -18.42
CA PRO A 150 -8.40 4.00 -17.45
C PRO A 150 -8.16 3.14 -16.20
N PHE A 151 -7.17 3.52 -15.38
CA PHE A 151 -7.04 2.95 -14.04
C PHE A 151 -8.24 3.35 -13.18
N PRO A 152 -8.83 2.43 -12.38
CA PRO A 152 -9.88 2.76 -11.46
C PRO A 152 -9.46 3.88 -10.50
N ARG A 153 -10.40 4.79 -10.18
CA ARG A 153 -10.20 5.82 -9.16
C ARG A 153 -11.01 5.46 -7.92
N MET A 154 -10.42 5.63 -6.77
CA MET A 154 -11.03 5.34 -5.47
C MET A 154 -10.67 6.48 -4.52
N SER A 155 -11.63 7.00 -3.75
CA SER A 155 -11.30 8.00 -2.73
C SER A 155 -10.51 7.36 -1.57
N TYR A 156 -9.67 8.16 -0.91
CA TYR A 156 -8.99 7.74 0.32
C TYR A 156 -9.96 7.17 1.36
N GLN A 157 -11.10 7.84 1.55
CA GLN A 157 -12.11 7.38 2.49
C GLN A 157 -12.66 6.00 2.12
N GLU A 158 -12.93 5.76 0.84
CA GLU A 158 -13.39 4.46 0.36
C GLU A 158 -12.31 3.39 0.52
N ALA A 159 -11.05 3.68 0.18
CA ALA A 159 -9.93 2.78 0.33
C ALA A 159 -9.76 2.34 1.80
N MET A 160 -9.78 3.30 2.73
CA MET A 160 -9.70 3.01 4.17
C MET A 160 -10.92 2.22 4.67
N ARG A 161 -12.11 2.54 4.19
CA ARG A 161 -13.34 1.86 4.60
C ARG A 161 -13.38 0.40 4.11
N ARG A 162 -13.09 0.16 2.82
CA ARG A 162 -13.22 -1.17 2.21
C ARG A 162 -11.99 -2.07 2.43
N PHE A 163 -10.82 -1.49 2.56
CA PHE A 163 -9.56 -2.26 2.56
C PHE A 163 -8.67 -2.02 3.78
N GLY A 164 -8.96 -0.98 4.57
CA GLY A 164 -8.15 -0.62 5.73
C GLY A 164 -6.76 -0.07 5.36
N SER A 165 -6.57 0.41 4.14
CA SER A 165 -5.30 0.88 3.61
C SER A 165 -5.50 1.92 2.52
N ASP A 166 -4.62 2.92 2.48
CA ASP A 166 -4.51 3.92 1.42
C ASP A 166 -3.86 3.39 0.12
N ARG A 167 -3.38 2.16 0.15
CA ARG A 167 -2.77 1.43 -0.97
C ARG A 167 -3.27 -0.01 -1.04
N PRO A 168 -4.56 -0.20 -1.31
CA PRO A 168 -5.16 -1.53 -1.26
C PRO A 168 -4.64 -2.43 -2.38
N ASP A 169 -4.30 -3.68 -2.03
CA ASP A 169 -4.05 -4.71 -3.04
C ASP A 169 -5.37 -5.27 -3.56
N LEU A 170 -5.81 -4.80 -4.72
CA LEU A 170 -7.07 -5.24 -5.34
C LEU A 170 -7.01 -6.66 -5.91
N ARG A 171 -5.85 -7.32 -5.91
CA ARG A 171 -5.77 -8.74 -6.29
C ARG A 171 -6.42 -9.64 -5.26
N VAL A 172 -6.53 -9.18 -4.02
CA VAL A 172 -7.25 -9.89 -2.95
C VAL A 172 -8.73 -9.50 -2.99
N PRO A 173 -9.66 -10.40 -3.34
CA PRO A 173 -11.09 -10.11 -3.49
C PRO A 173 -11.84 -10.15 -2.15
N LEU A 174 -11.23 -9.66 -1.09
CA LEU A 174 -11.81 -9.55 0.24
C LEU A 174 -11.99 -8.09 0.61
N GLU A 175 -13.10 -7.74 1.23
CA GLU A 175 -13.39 -6.38 1.65
C GLU A 175 -13.83 -6.33 3.12
N LEU A 176 -13.51 -5.21 3.77
CA LEU A 176 -14.01 -4.89 5.10
C LEU A 176 -15.43 -4.35 4.99
N VAL A 177 -16.31 -4.79 5.87
CA VAL A 177 -17.71 -4.38 5.94
C VAL A 177 -17.99 -3.76 7.31
N ASP A 178 -18.41 -2.50 7.32
CA ASP A 178 -18.76 -1.84 8.58
C ASP A 178 -20.05 -2.45 9.18
N VAL A 179 -19.97 -2.78 10.46
CA VAL A 179 -21.07 -3.34 11.24
C VAL A 179 -21.28 -2.59 12.57
N GLY A 180 -20.65 -1.44 12.75
CA GLY A 180 -20.71 -0.65 13.99
C GLY A 180 -22.12 -0.23 14.38
N ASP A 181 -22.95 0.17 13.40
CA ASP A 181 -24.34 0.53 13.63
C ASP A 181 -25.17 -0.62 14.23
N LEU A 182 -24.87 -1.85 13.88
CA LEU A 182 -25.51 -3.05 14.43
C LEU A 182 -25.06 -3.36 15.86
N MET A 183 -23.93 -2.81 16.30
CA MET A 183 -23.31 -3.11 17.58
C MET A 183 -23.61 -2.12 18.70
N GLN A 184 -24.26 -1.01 18.41
CA GLN A 184 -24.52 0.05 19.41
C GLN A 184 -25.40 -0.39 20.58
N GLY A 185 -26.32 -1.35 20.33
CA GLY A 185 -27.26 -1.84 21.34
C GLY A 185 -26.92 -3.21 21.92
N VAL A 186 -25.80 -3.82 21.58
CA VAL A 186 -25.45 -5.16 22.05
C VAL A 186 -24.83 -5.14 23.44
N GLU A 187 -25.02 -6.22 24.22
CA GLU A 187 -24.43 -6.34 25.56
C GLU A 187 -22.91 -6.57 25.53
N PHE A 188 -22.35 -6.93 24.38
CA PHE A 188 -20.92 -7.21 24.21
C PHE A 188 -20.11 -5.92 24.16
N LYS A 189 -19.64 -5.48 25.33
CA LYS A 189 -18.91 -4.21 25.52
C LYS A 189 -17.71 -4.03 24.62
N VAL A 190 -17.06 -5.15 24.21
CA VAL A 190 -15.91 -5.11 23.27
C VAL A 190 -16.32 -4.55 21.92
N PHE A 191 -17.58 -4.75 21.49
CA PHE A 191 -18.11 -4.21 20.24
C PHE A 191 -18.90 -2.92 20.47
N ALA A 192 -19.73 -2.87 21.51
CA ALA A 192 -20.56 -1.70 21.81
C ALA A 192 -19.72 -0.45 22.12
N GLY A 193 -18.60 -0.59 22.84
CA GLY A 193 -17.70 0.54 23.14
C GLY A 193 -17.20 1.24 21.87
N PRO A 194 -16.45 0.57 20.99
CA PRO A 194 -15.99 1.15 19.74
C PRO A 194 -17.13 1.58 18.79
N ALA A 195 -18.30 0.92 18.85
CA ALA A 195 -19.45 1.29 18.03
C ALA A 195 -20.12 2.62 18.46
N LEU A 196 -19.95 3.01 19.72
CA LEU A 196 -20.45 4.29 20.27
C LEU A 196 -19.40 5.39 20.28
N ASP A 197 -18.12 5.05 20.11
CA ASP A 197 -17.01 6.01 20.05
C ASP A 197 -16.91 6.58 18.63
N PRO A 198 -16.97 7.92 18.46
CA PRO A 198 -16.77 8.56 17.16
C PRO A 198 -15.42 8.23 16.49
N ALA A 199 -14.37 7.92 17.27
CA ALA A 199 -13.06 7.49 16.79
C ALA A 199 -12.95 5.95 16.64
N GLY A 200 -13.98 5.23 17.04
CA GLY A 200 -14.05 3.77 17.01
C GLY A 200 -14.53 3.23 15.67
N ARG A 201 -14.25 1.96 15.44
CA ARG A 201 -14.76 1.21 14.29
C ARG A 201 -15.06 -0.22 14.68
N VAL A 202 -16.17 -0.78 14.20
CA VAL A 202 -16.44 -2.22 14.22
C VAL A 202 -16.64 -2.66 12.78
N ALA A 203 -15.73 -3.50 12.31
CA ALA A 203 -15.77 -4.01 10.94
C ALA A 203 -15.68 -5.54 10.91
N ALA A 204 -16.29 -6.12 9.89
CA ALA A 204 -16.27 -7.54 9.60
C ALA A 204 -15.44 -7.81 8.33
N LEU A 205 -14.79 -8.97 8.28
CA LEU A 205 -14.05 -9.48 7.13
C LEU A 205 -14.50 -10.92 6.86
N ARG A 206 -15.23 -11.13 5.77
CA ARG A 206 -15.67 -12.45 5.34
C ARG A 206 -14.52 -13.18 4.64
N LEU A 207 -14.27 -14.42 5.02
CA LEU A 207 -13.39 -15.35 4.33
C LEU A 207 -14.23 -16.49 3.72
N PRO A 208 -14.42 -16.51 2.40
CA PRO A 208 -15.09 -17.62 1.72
C PRO A 208 -14.41 -18.95 2.00
N GLY A 209 -15.17 -19.98 2.35
CA GLY A 209 -14.63 -21.31 2.68
C GLY A 209 -13.79 -21.36 3.97
N GLY A 210 -13.75 -20.27 4.75
CA GLY A 210 -12.93 -20.17 5.98
C GLY A 210 -13.44 -21.01 7.16
N GLY A 211 -14.64 -21.60 7.06
CA GLY A 211 -15.19 -22.47 8.08
C GLY A 211 -14.33 -23.71 8.40
N GLU A 212 -13.51 -24.14 7.44
CA GLU A 212 -12.58 -25.26 7.59
C GLU A 212 -11.35 -24.93 8.43
N LEU A 213 -11.05 -23.65 8.67
CA LEU A 213 -9.88 -23.25 9.46
C LEU A 213 -9.89 -23.93 10.83
N SER A 214 -8.77 -24.54 11.18
CA SER A 214 -8.56 -25.10 12.50
C SER A 214 -8.48 -24.00 13.57
N ARG A 215 -8.68 -24.36 14.83
CA ARG A 215 -8.51 -23.42 15.94
C ARG A 215 -7.09 -22.83 15.96
N LYS A 216 -6.09 -23.64 15.67
CA LYS A 216 -4.69 -23.20 15.64
C LYS A 216 -4.46 -22.11 14.59
N GLU A 217 -4.97 -22.30 13.37
CA GLU A 217 -4.85 -21.28 12.31
C GLU A 217 -5.52 -19.96 12.70
N ILE A 218 -6.69 -20.02 13.35
CA ILE A 218 -7.37 -18.82 13.87
C ILE A 218 -6.55 -18.15 14.99
N ASP A 219 -5.93 -18.94 15.88
CA ASP A 219 -5.05 -18.43 16.93
C ASP A 219 -3.78 -17.80 16.33
N ASP A 220 -3.23 -18.36 15.25
CA ASP A 220 -2.11 -17.80 14.51
C ASP A 220 -2.48 -16.45 13.85
N TYR A 221 -3.67 -16.32 13.23
CA TYR A 221 -4.18 -15.04 12.72
C TYR A 221 -4.47 -14.04 13.84
N THR A 222 -4.92 -14.49 15.00
CA THR A 222 -5.10 -13.63 16.18
C THR A 222 -3.76 -13.06 16.65
N SER A 223 -2.72 -13.87 16.68
CA SER A 223 -1.36 -13.44 17.00
C SER A 223 -0.80 -12.47 15.94
N PHE A 224 -1.13 -12.69 14.68
CA PHE A 224 -0.73 -11.82 13.59
C PHE A 224 -1.36 -10.41 13.70
N VAL A 225 -2.66 -10.30 13.93
CA VAL A 225 -3.31 -9.00 14.07
C VAL A 225 -2.88 -8.25 15.33
N ALA A 226 -2.41 -8.95 16.37
CA ALA A 226 -1.89 -8.32 17.56
C ALA A 226 -0.64 -7.45 17.30
N ILE A 227 0.14 -7.75 16.26
CA ILE A 227 1.29 -6.94 15.83
C ILE A 227 0.84 -5.51 15.45
N TYR A 228 -0.40 -5.37 14.97
CA TYR A 228 -1.03 -4.10 14.57
C TYR A 228 -1.86 -3.46 15.69
N GLY A 229 -1.70 -3.94 16.92
CA GLY A 229 -2.36 -3.38 18.11
C GLY A 229 -3.75 -3.94 18.41
N ALA A 230 -4.27 -4.88 17.63
CA ALA A 230 -5.54 -5.52 17.93
C ALA A 230 -5.43 -6.40 19.19
N ARG A 231 -6.40 -6.25 20.12
CA ARG A 231 -6.43 -7.01 21.39
C ARG A 231 -6.98 -8.42 21.25
N GLY A 232 -7.55 -8.74 20.09
CA GLY A 232 -8.12 -10.05 19.79
C GLY A 232 -8.74 -10.04 18.39
N LEU A 233 -9.12 -11.23 17.93
CA LEU A 233 -9.76 -11.44 16.64
C LEU A 233 -11.01 -12.31 16.86
N ALA A 234 -12.16 -11.66 17.03
CA ALA A 234 -13.42 -12.38 17.13
C ALA A 234 -13.82 -12.94 15.76
N TYR A 235 -14.54 -14.06 15.77
CA TYR A 235 -14.98 -14.68 14.52
C TYR A 235 -16.32 -15.43 14.71
N ILE A 236 -17.01 -15.66 13.58
CA ILE A 236 -18.17 -16.54 13.46
C ILE A 236 -17.93 -17.49 12.30
N LYS A 237 -17.96 -18.80 12.53
CA LYS A 237 -18.02 -19.83 11.49
C LYS A 237 -19.47 -20.05 11.09
N VAL A 238 -19.71 -20.13 9.79
CA VAL A 238 -21.03 -20.31 9.19
C VAL A 238 -21.14 -21.74 8.68
N ASN A 239 -21.76 -22.61 9.45
CA ASN A 239 -21.94 -24.02 9.08
C ASN A 239 -23.23 -24.24 8.26
N ALA A 240 -24.34 -23.58 8.63
CA ALA A 240 -25.64 -23.71 7.96
C ALA A 240 -26.54 -22.50 8.26
N LEU A 241 -26.58 -21.51 7.40
CA LEU A 241 -27.38 -20.28 7.58
C LEU A 241 -28.88 -20.55 7.76
N SER A 242 -29.41 -21.58 7.06
CA SER A 242 -30.82 -21.96 7.15
C SER A 242 -31.27 -22.36 8.57
N ARG A 243 -30.33 -22.69 9.46
CA ARG A 243 -30.59 -23.05 10.86
C ARG A 243 -30.49 -21.87 11.82
N GLY A 244 -30.31 -20.65 11.30
CA GLY A 244 -30.10 -19.45 12.12
C GLY A 244 -28.90 -19.62 13.06
N ARG A 245 -29.06 -19.20 14.33
CA ARG A 245 -28.01 -19.28 15.36
C ARG A 245 -27.44 -20.69 15.54
N ASP A 246 -28.26 -21.73 15.45
CA ASP A 246 -27.82 -23.13 15.63
C ASP A 246 -26.93 -23.62 14.48
N GLY A 247 -26.94 -22.94 13.38
CA GLY A 247 -26.06 -23.19 12.24
C GLY A 247 -24.75 -22.44 12.28
N LEU A 248 -24.48 -21.67 13.34
CA LEU A 248 -23.28 -20.85 13.50
C LEU A 248 -22.44 -21.35 14.69
N GLN A 249 -21.15 -21.12 14.63
CA GLN A 249 -20.22 -21.49 15.70
C GLN A 249 -19.31 -20.33 16.06
N SER A 250 -19.44 -19.82 17.30
CA SER A 250 -18.57 -18.76 17.81
C SER A 250 -18.76 -18.54 19.31
N PRO A 251 -17.69 -18.15 20.03
CA PRO A 251 -17.81 -17.75 21.45
C PRO A 251 -18.63 -16.48 21.67
N ILE A 252 -18.76 -15.59 20.67
CA ILE A 252 -19.43 -14.30 20.80
C ILE A 252 -20.94 -14.37 20.55
N LEU A 253 -21.47 -15.44 20.00
CA LEU A 253 -22.90 -15.57 19.68
C LEU A 253 -23.82 -15.32 20.88
N LYS A 254 -23.41 -15.77 22.06
CA LYS A 254 -24.20 -15.60 23.31
C LYS A 254 -24.43 -14.14 23.72
N PHE A 255 -23.68 -13.21 23.14
CA PHE A 255 -23.77 -11.76 23.42
C PHE A 255 -24.48 -10.97 22.33
N LEU A 256 -24.82 -11.62 21.21
CA LEU A 256 -25.44 -10.96 20.05
C LEU A 256 -26.89 -11.40 19.92
N PRO A 257 -27.86 -10.50 19.77
CA PRO A 257 -29.25 -10.81 19.41
C PRO A 257 -29.36 -11.49 18.04
N ASP A 258 -30.42 -12.27 17.84
CA ASP A 258 -30.61 -13.03 16.58
C ASP A 258 -30.78 -12.13 15.34
N ASP A 259 -31.47 -11.01 15.50
CA ASP A 259 -31.64 -9.99 14.46
C ASP A 259 -30.33 -9.34 14.06
N VAL A 260 -29.46 -9.05 15.03
CA VAL A 260 -28.09 -8.54 14.78
C VAL A 260 -27.25 -9.57 14.03
N ILE A 261 -27.29 -10.84 14.46
CA ILE A 261 -26.59 -11.94 13.77
C ILE A 261 -27.08 -12.05 12.32
N ALA A 262 -28.38 -12.06 12.08
CA ALA A 262 -28.96 -12.14 10.74
C ALA A 262 -28.53 -10.95 9.88
N ALA A 263 -28.54 -9.73 10.44
CA ALA A 263 -28.11 -8.52 9.74
C ALA A 263 -26.62 -8.55 9.38
N ILE A 264 -25.75 -9.09 10.27
CA ILE A 264 -24.32 -9.28 9.98
C ILE A 264 -24.15 -10.25 8.80
N MET A 265 -24.78 -11.42 8.84
CA MET A 265 -24.68 -12.42 7.77
C MET A 265 -25.17 -11.88 6.44
N GLN A 266 -26.27 -11.14 6.43
CA GLN A 266 -26.79 -10.48 5.23
C GLN A 266 -25.83 -9.42 4.70
N ARG A 267 -25.32 -8.53 5.57
CA ARG A 267 -24.44 -7.42 5.17
C ARG A 267 -23.08 -7.89 4.66
N THR A 268 -22.53 -8.92 5.27
CA THR A 268 -21.26 -9.54 4.83
C THR A 268 -21.42 -10.46 3.62
N GLY A 269 -22.67 -10.82 3.26
CA GLY A 269 -22.95 -11.80 2.23
C GLY A 269 -22.42 -13.20 2.56
N ALA A 270 -22.31 -13.53 3.86
CA ALA A 270 -21.78 -14.80 4.31
C ALA A 270 -22.63 -15.97 3.81
N GLN A 271 -21.99 -17.08 3.50
CA GLN A 271 -22.59 -18.32 3.00
C GLN A 271 -22.16 -19.51 3.85
N ASP A 272 -22.82 -20.64 3.67
CA ASP A 272 -22.45 -21.89 4.32
C ASP A 272 -20.99 -22.26 3.99
N GLY A 273 -20.22 -22.59 4.99
CA GLY A 273 -18.79 -22.89 4.88
C GLY A 273 -17.88 -21.69 5.09
N ASP A 274 -18.39 -20.46 5.22
CA ASP A 274 -17.58 -19.25 5.41
C ASP A 274 -17.16 -19.03 6.86
N LEU A 275 -16.21 -18.12 7.03
CA LEU A 275 -15.85 -17.55 8.31
C LEU A 275 -15.87 -16.03 8.22
N VAL A 276 -16.44 -15.37 9.22
CA VAL A 276 -16.46 -13.91 9.34
C VAL A 276 -15.61 -13.52 10.54
N PHE A 277 -14.53 -12.80 10.31
CA PHE A 277 -13.70 -12.18 11.34
C PHE A 277 -14.23 -10.79 11.70
N PHE A 278 -13.90 -10.31 12.91
CA PHE A 278 -14.30 -8.99 13.39
C PHE A 278 -13.12 -8.25 14.02
N GLY A 279 -13.01 -6.96 13.71
CA GLY A 279 -12.17 -6.00 14.41
C GLY A 279 -13.03 -4.95 15.10
N ALA A 280 -12.72 -4.62 16.35
CA ALA A 280 -13.44 -3.62 17.14
C ALA A 280 -12.44 -2.91 18.06
N ASP A 281 -12.10 -1.67 17.72
CA ASP A 281 -11.18 -0.80 18.49
C ASP A 281 -11.26 0.62 17.88
N LYS A 282 -10.28 1.50 18.15
CA LYS A 282 -10.08 2.73 17.40
C LYS A 282 -9.98 2.41 15.90
N ALA A 283 -10.53 3.27 15.05
CA ALA A 283 -10.60 3.04 13.61
C ALA A 283 -9.22 2.72 13.00
N ARG A 284 -8.16 3.41 13.43
CA ARG A 284 -6.79 3.15 12.99
C ARG A 284 -6.35 1.71 13.24
N VAL A 285 -6.57 1.20 14.46
CA VAL A 285 -6.20 -0.18 14.83
C VAL A 285 -6.98 -1.20 13.99
N VAL A 286 -8.30 -1.00 13.83
CA VAL A 286 -9.13 -1.89 13.01
C VAL A 286 -8.68 -1.91 11.56
N ASN A 287 -8.38 -0.73 10.99
CA ASN A 287 -7.91 -0.61 9.62
C ASN A 287 -6.57 -1.34 9.41
N GLU A 288 -5.57 -1.05 10.25
CA GLU A 288 -4.25 -1.67 10.15
C GLU A 288 -4.33 -3.19 10.34
N ALA A 289 -5.05 -3.65 11.36
CA ALA A 289 -5.15 -5.08 11.70
C ALA A 289 -5.93 -5.88 10.65
N LEU A 290 -7.16 -5.46 10.31
CA LEU A 290 -7.98 -6.17 9.32
C LEU A 290 -7.49 -5.97 7.89
N GLY A 291 -6.91 -4.81 7.55
CA GLY A 291 -6.28 -4.56 6.26
C GLY A 291 -5.08 -5.49 6.03
N ALA A 292 -4.22 -5.66 7.03
CA ALA A 292 -3.11 -6.62 6.98
C ALA A 292 -3.62 -8.08 6.95
N LEU A 293 -4.61 -8.42 7.77
CA LEU A 293 -5.22 -9.74 7.79
C LEU A 293 -5.82 -10.12 6.44
N ARG A 294 -6.49 -9.19 5.78
CA ARG A 294 -7.08 -9.36 4.45
C ARG A 294 -6.02 -9.83 3.44
N VAL A 295 -4.87 -9.14 3.39
CA VAL A 295 -3.77 -9.49 2.48
C VAL A 295 -3.20 -10.85 2.84
N ARG A 296 -2.94 -11.09 4.11
CA ARG A 296 -2.42 -12.36 4.62
C ARG A 296 -3.33 -13.55 4.28
N LEU A 297 -4.64 -13.40 4.47
CA LEU A 297 -5.63 -14.42 4.09
C LEU A 297 -5.64 -14.66 2.58
N GLY A 298 -5.54 -13.59 1.79
CA GLY A 298 -5.45 -13.67 0.33
C GLY A 298 -4.27 -14.51 -0.14
N GLU A 299 -3.10 -14.31 0.45
CA GLU A 299 -1.88 -15.07 0.16
C GLU A 299 -1.98 -16.52 0.65
N ASP A 300 -2.30 -16.74 1.94
CA ASP A 300 -2.33 -18.06 2.56
C ASP A 300 -3.38 -18.98 1.93
N ARG A 301 -4.49 -18.43 1.43
CA ARG A 301 -5.60 -19.18 0.82
C ARG A 301 -5.57 -19.17 -0.71
N GLY A 302 -4.56 -18.55 -1.33
CA GLY A 302 -4.42 -18.52 -2.78
C GLY A 302 -5.55 -17.79 -3.49
N LEU A 303 -6.08 -16.71 -2.87
CA LEU A 303 -7.22 -15.95 -3.40
C LEU A 303 -6.79 -14.82 -4.34
N LEU A 304 -5.50 -14.68 -4.64
CA LEU A 304 -4.99 -13.61 -5.48
C LEU A 304 -5.49 -13.72 -6.91
N GLU A 305 -6.15 -12.68 -7.41
CA GLU A 305 -6.67 -12.59 -8.77
C GLU A 305 -5.78 -11.71 -9.66
N GLY A 306 -5.27 -12.28 -10.74
CA GLY A 306 -4.42 -11.58 -11.70
C GLY A 306 -3.02 -11.26 -11.15
N GLN A 307 -2.24 -10.51 -11.94
CA GLN A 307 -0.87 -10.12 -11.58
C GLN A 307 -0.76 -8.64 -11.18
N TRP A 308 -1.51 -7.76 -11.86
CA TRP A 308 -1.41 -6.32 -11.74
C TRP A 308 -2.80 -5.71 -11.73
N LYS A 309 -3.13 -4.94 -10.70
CA LYS A 309 -4.37 -4.19 -10.58
C LYS A 309 -4.04 -2.77 -10.09
N PRO A 310 -3.49 -1.91 -10.96
CA PRO A 310 -3.20 -0.52 -10.61
C PRO A 310 -4.49 0.26 -10.37
N LEU A 311 -4.43 1.23 -9.47
CA LEU A 311 -5.52 2.16 -9.20
C LEU A 311 -4.95 3.52 -8.78
N TRP A 312 -5.78 4.54 -8.85
CA TRP A 312 -5.55 5.83 -8.22
C TRP A 312 -6.34 5.90 -6.91
N VAL A 313 -5.65 6.22 -5.82
CA VAL A 313 -6.31 6.68 -4.60
C VAL A 313 -6.25 8.19 -4.59
N VAL A 314 -7.41 8.83 -4.53
CA VAL A 314 -7.59 10.28 -4.64
C VAL A 314 -8.23 10.85 -3.37
N ASP A 315 -8.35 12.17 -3.28
CA ASP A 315 -9.01 12.85 -2.15
C ASP A 315 -8.37 12.54 -0.79
N PHE A 316 -7.03 12.50 -0.73
CA PHE A 316 -6.31 12.38 0.52
C PHE A 316 -6.63 13.56 1.45
N PRO A 317 -6.78 13.33 2.77
CA PRO A 317 -6.93 14.43 3.71
C PRO A 317 -5.68 15.30 3.72
N MET A 318 -5.86 16.61 3.64
CA MET A 318 -4.74 17.56 3.69
C MET A 318 -4.15 17.67 5.11
N PHE A 319 -4.96 17.39 6.14
CA PHE A 319 -4.58 17.45 7.53
C PHE A 319 -4.98 16.17 8.24
N GLU A 320 -4.15 15.73 9.16
CA GLU A 320 -4.45 14.68 10.12
C GLU A 320 -4.56 15.31 11.53
N TRP A 321 -5.37 14.70 12.37
CA TRP A 321 -5.47 15.12 13.77
C TRP A 321 -4.24 14.59 14.51
N ASP A 322 -3.47 15.50 15.10
CA ASP A 322 -2.34 15.18 15.98
C ASP A 322 -2.88 14.94 17.41
N GLU A 323 -2.66 13.72 17.97
CA GLU A 323 -3.14 13.30 19.30
C GLU A 323 -2.16 13.70 20.41
#